data_a9447ef43f5c68fce08156cfe21a4171
#
_entry.id   a9447ef43f5c68fce08156cfe21a4171
#
_cell.length_a   1.000
_cell.length_b   1.000
_cell.length_c   1.000
_cell.angle_alpha   90.00
_cell.angle_beta   90.00
_cell.angle_gamma   90.00
#
_symmetry.space_group_name_H-M   'P 1'
#
loop_
_entity.id
_entity.type
_entity.pdbx_description
1 polymer ?
#
loop_
_entity_poly.entity_id
_entity_poly.type
_entity_poly.pdbx_seq_one_letter_code
_entity_poly.pdbx_strand_id
1 'polypeptide(L)'
;MAAPSYQLLVVDDSKRDTLLLERILQQASDATFTVTHMESAKAGLEELSAQAYDLVLLDYYLPDMDGLAFLEEKQQRGLTAPVIMLTAFGQERLPVAALQAGALDYFRKDQVNSSLLGKAIQQAIEKARLQESAAADAARLRELEETVARLQQQLKEQQKS
;
A
#
# COMPACT_ATOMS: atom_id res chain seq x y z
N MET A 1 -7.51 24.16 10.19
CA MET A 1 -7.79 23.09 9.22
C MET A 1 -7.85 21.74 9.93
N ALA A 2 -8.79 20.90 9.55
CA ALA A 2 -8.87 19.56 10.11
C ALA A 2 -7.66 18.72 9.67
N ALA A 3 -7.13 17.90 10.56
CA ALA A 3 -6.08 16.95 10.23
C ALA A 3 -6.60 15.93 9.20
N PRO A 4 -5.74 15.46 8.30
CA PRO A 4 -6.16 14.41 7.35
C PRO A 4 -6.53 13.12 8.09
N SER A 5 -7.48 12.39 7.52
CA SER A 5 -7.98 11.13 8.07
C SER A 5 -7.66 9.99 7.11
N TYR A 6 -7.11 8.91 7.63
CA TYR A 6 -6.69 7.76 6.84
C TYR A 6 -7.31 6.47 7.37
N GLN A 7 -7.68 5.59 6.44
CA GLN A 7 -8.20 4.25 6.74
C GLN A 7 -7.07 3.24 6.60
N LEU A 8 -6.72 2.60 7.70
CA LEU A 8 -5.63 1.62 7.74
C LEU A 8 -6.18 0.22 7.95
N LEU A 9 -5.66 -0.74 7.22
CA LEU A 9 -5.90 -2.15 7.47
C LEU A 9 -4.67 -2.72 8.18
N VAL A 10 -4.87 -3.31 9.36
CA VAL A 10 -3.82 -4.03 10.09
C VAL A 10 -4.06 -5.51 9.93
N VAL A 11 -3.08 -6.22 9.35
CA VAL A 11 -3.09 -7.67 9.20
C VAL A 11 -2.05 -8.24 10.16
N ASP A 12 -2.53 -8.79 11.27
CA ASP A 12 -1.70 -9.25 12.39
C ASP A 12 -2.54 -10.22 13.24
N ASP A 13 -2.01 -11.37 13.59
CA ASP A 13 -2.73 -12.34 14.41
C ASP A 13 -2.75 -11.99 15.91
N SER A 14 -1.99 -10.98 16.32
CA SER A 14 -1.93 -10.53 17.71
C SER A 14 -2.85 -9.33 17.95
N LYS A 15 -3.93 -9.57 18.68
CA LYS A 15 -4.84 -8.48 19.13
C LYS A 15 -4.12 -7.49 20.03
N ARG A 16 -3.23 -7.99 20.87
CA ARG A 16 -2.43 -7.15 21.78
C ARG A 16 -1.56 -6.17 21.01
N ASP A 17 -0.84 -6.65 20.00
CA ASP A 17 0.04 -5.81 19.19
C ASP A 17 -0.77 -4.77 18.42
N THR A 18 -1.93 -5.15 17.90
CA THR A 18 -2.83 -4.23 17.20
C THR A 18 -3.36 -3.14 18.12
N LEU A 19 -3.73 -3.47 19.36
CA LEU A 19 -4.17 -2.47 20.33
C LEU A 19 -3.06 -1.49 20.70
N LEU A 20 -1.83 -1.98 20.86
CA LEU A 20 -0.67 -1.12 21.11
C LEU A 20 -0.42 -0.18 19.94
N LEU A 21 -0.53 -0.71 18.72
CA LEU A 21 -0.37 0.06 17.49
C LEU A 21 -1.42 1.16 17.39
N GLU A 22 -2.67 0.84 17.67
CA GLU A 22 -3.75 1.84 17.69
C GLU A 22 -3.47 2.97 18.69
N ARG A 23 -2.96 2.65 19.87
CA ARG A 23 -2.57 3.66 20.87
C ARG A 23 -1.45 4.55 20.38
N ILE A 24 -0.45 3.97 19.74
CA ILE A 24 0.66 4.72 19.12
C ILE A 24 0.11 5.68 18.08
N LEU A 25 -0.78 5.22 17.22
CA LEU A 25 -1.37 6.04 16.15
C LEU A 25 -2.29 7.13 16.66
N GLN A 26 -3.01 6.90 17.76
CA GLN A 26 -3.87 7.92 18.38
C GLN A 26 -3.07 9.08 18.96
N GLN A 27 -1.80 8.86 19.28
CA GLN A 27 -0.90 9.91 19.78
C GLN A 27 -0.31 10.78 18.66
N ALA A 28 -0.50 10.39 17.39
CA ALA A 28 -0.06 11.22 16.27
C ALA A 28 -0.89 12.49 16.19
N SER A 29 -0.24 13.65 16.15
CA SER A 29 -0.91 14.95 16.15
C SER A 29 -1.28 15.48 14.78
N ASP A 30 -0.66 14.91 13.72
CA ASP A 30 -0.72 15.44 12.36
C ASP A 30 -1.84 14.81 11.53
N ALA A 31 -2.40 13.68 11.99
CA ALA A 31 -3.39 12.93 11.22
C ALA A 31 -4.24 12.08 12.14
N THR A 32 -5.43 11.72 11.67
CA THR A 32 -6.31 10.75 12.32
C THR A 32 -6.26 9.44 11.58
N PHE A 33 -6.03 8.35 12.30
CA PHE A 33 -5.96 7.01 11.72
C PHE A 33 -7.09 6.14 12.27
N THR A 34 -7.87 5.58 11.35
CA THR A 34 -8.91 4.60 11.69
C THR A 34 -8.41 3.21 11.31
N VAL A 35 -8.37 2.30 12.27
CA VAL A 35 -7.79 0.97 12.09
C VAL A 35 -8.89 -0.09 11.97
N THR A 36 -8.80 -0.91 10.93
CA THR A 36 -9.55 -2.15 10.79
C THR A 36 -8.55 -3.30 10.93
N HIS A 37 -8.88 -4.29 11.75
CA HIS A 37 -7.96 -5.38 12.09
C HIS A 37 -8.43 -6.71 11.50
N MET A 38 -7.54 -7.41 10.79
CA MET A 38 -7.73 -8.79 10.32
C MET A 38 -6.64 -9.67 10.89
N GLU A 39 -7.00 -10.87 11.33
CA GLU A 39 -6.10 -11.77 12.07
C GLU A 39 -5.35 -12.77 11.18
N SER A 40 -5.67 -12.82 9.88
CA SER A 40 -5.02 -13.72 8.93
C SER A 40 -4.76 -13.02 7.60
N ALA A 41 -3.83 -13.55 6.84
CA ALA A 41 -3.52 -13.03 5.51
C ALA A 41 -4.72 -13.18 4.58
N LYS A 42 -5.40 -14.31 4.61
CA LYS A 42 -6.59 -14.55 3.81
C LYS A 42 -7.68 -13.52 4.09
N ALA A 43 -7.98 -13.28 5.36
CA ALA A 43 -8.97 -12.29 5.76
C ALA A 43 -8.56 -10.88 5.31
N GLY A 44 -7.28 -10.54 5.42
CA GLY A 44 -6.75 -9.26 4.95
C GLY A 44 -6.89 -9.07 3.45
N LEU A 45 -6.57 -10.09 2.66
CA LEU A 45 -6.71 -10.04 1.20
C LEU A 45 -8.17 -9.93 0.78
N GLU A 46 -9.07 -10.65 1.43
CA GLU A 46 -10.51 -10.56 1.17
C GLU A 46 -11.04 -9.17 1.48
N GLU A 47 -10.61 -8.59 2.60
CA GLU A 47 -11.00 -7.23 2.99
C GLU A 47 -10.50 -6.18 2.00
N LEU A 48 -9.26 -6.30 1.52
CA LEU A 48 -8.70 -5.41 0.51
C LEU A 48 -9.44 -5.53 -0.83
N SER A 49 -9.96 -6.71 -1.14
CA SER A 49 -10.74 -6.92 -2.35
C SER A 49 -12.15 -6.31 -2.24
N ALA A 50 -12.68 -6.19 -1.02
CA ALA A 50 -14.03 -5.72 -0.76
C ALA A 50 -14.11 -4.21 -0.51
N GLN A 51 -13.09 -3.62 0.11
CA GLN A 51 -13.09 -2.21 0.51
C GLN A 51 -11.73 -1.55 0.23
N ALA A 52 -11.76 -0.23 0.01
CA ALA A 52 -10.56 0.56 -0.20
C ALA A 52 -9.93 0.96 1.14
N TYR A 53 -8.62 0.85 1.23
CA TYR A 53 -7.80 1.30 2.35
C TYR A 53 -6.68 2.19 1.85
N ASP A 54 -6.27 3.14 2.68
CA ASP A 54 -5.17 4.04 2.32
C ASP A 54 -3.81 3.35 2.47
N LEU A 55 -3.70 2.40 3.41
CA LEU A 55 -2.46 1.70 3.66
C LEU A 55 -2.72 0.43 4.49
N VAL A 56 -1.87 -0.57 4.28
CA VAL A 56 -1.87 -1.82 5.05
C VAL A 56 -0.64 -1.86 5.93
N LEU A 57 -0.84 -2.13 7.23
CA LEU A 57 0.23 -2.50 8.15
C LEU A 57 0.20 -4.01 8.29
N LEU A 58 1.27 -4.67 7.83
CA LEU A 58 1.32 -6.11 7.65
C LEU A 58 2.37 -6.73 8.56
N ASP A 59 1.97 -7.68 9.40
CA ASP A 59 2.91 -8.52 10.13
C ASP A 59 3.51 -9.58 9.20
N TYR A 60 4.79 -9.85 9.35
CA TYR A 60 5.46 -10.89 8.57
C TYR A 60 4.94 -12.29 8.94
N TYR A 61 4.78 -12.56 10.25
CA TYR A 61 4.36 -13.86 10.74
C TYR A 61 2.85 -13.92 10.91
N LEU A 62 2.18 -14.57 9.97
CA LEU A 62 0.73 -14.80 10.01
C LEU A 62 0.45 -16.31 10.06
N PRO A 63 -0.72 -16.74 10.58
CA PRO A 63 -0.99 -18.17 10.76
C PRO A 63 -1.11 -18.95 9.46
N ASP A 64 -1.54 -18.32 8.36
CA ASP A 64 -1.86 -18.98 7.10
C ASP A 64 -0.81 -18.75 6.00
N MET A 65 -0.04 -17.66 6.05
CA MET A 65 1.09 -17.42 5.14
C MET A 65 2.00 -16.35 5.72
N ASP A 66 3.24 -16.24 5.23
CA ASP A 66 4.11 -15.14 5.66
C ASP A 66 3.82 -13.84 4.91
N GLY A 67 4.42 -12.75 5.38
CA GLY A 67 4.18 -11.43 4.78
C GLY A 67 4.65 -11.32 3.34
N LEU A 68 5.70 -12.03 2.93
CA LEU A 68 6.16 -12.00 1.55
C LEU A 68 5.16 -12.69 0.62
N ALA A 69 4.59 -13.81 1.05
CA ALA A 69 3.53 -14.50 0.31
C ALA A 69 2.27 -13.61 0.19
N PHE A 70 1.93 -12.87 1.24
CA PHE A 70 0.85 -11.89 1.20
C PHE A 70 1.08 -10.83 0.12
N LEU A 71 2.27 -10.27 0.07
CA LEU A 71 2.62 -9.24 -0.93
C LEU A 71 2.52 -9.79 -2.35
N GLU A 72 2.97 -11.02 -2.57
CA GLU A 72 2.88 -11.69 -3.87
C GLU A 72 1.41 -11.90 -4.27
N GLU A 73 0.61 -12.45 -3.39
CA GLU A 73 -0.83 -12.69 -3.62
C GLU A 73 -1.57 -11.38 -3.89
N LYS A 74 -1.25 -10.34 -3.14
CA LYS A 74 -1.80 -8.99 -3.32
C LYS A 74 -1.52 -8.46 -4.71
N GLN A 75 -0.29 -8.63 -5.19
CA GLN A 75 0.10 -8.21 -6.53
C GLN A 75 -0.65 -8.99 -7.60
N GLN A 76 -0.76 -10.30 -7.45
CA GLN A 76 -1.48 -11.16 -8.39
C GLN A 76 -2.96 -10.79 -8.50
N ARG A 77 -3.57 -10.33 -7.41
CA ARG A 77 -4.96 -9.87 -7.38
C ARG A 77 -5.15 -8.44 -7.90
N GLY A 78 -4.07 -7.74 -8.22
CA GLY A 78 -4.13 -6.35 -8.68
C GLY A 78 -4.53 -5.36 -7.61
N LEU A 79 -4.30 -5.68 -6.34
CA LEU A 79 -4.60 -4.79 -5.22
C LEU A 79 -3.47 -3.79 -5.05
N THR A 80 -3.79 -2.49 -5.02
CA THR A 80 -2.80 -1.41 -5.12
C THR A 80 -2.50 -0.69 -3.81
N ALA A 81 -3.20 -0.98 -2.72
CA ALA A 81 -2.95 -0.32 -1.44
C ALA A 81 -1.49 -0.47 -1.01
N PRO A 82 -0.81 0.62 -0.59
CA PRO A 82 0.57 0.53 -0.14
C PRO A 82 0.68 -0.27 1.15
N VAL A 83 1.80 -0.95 1.34
CA VAL A 83 2.05 -1.82 2.50
C VAL A 83 3.31 -1.36 3.22
N ILE A 84 3.21 -1.21 4.54
CA ILE A 84 4.35 -1.13 5.45
C ILE A 84 4.37 -2.43 6.25
N MET A 85 5.51 -3.10 6.25
CA MET A 85 5.67 -4.34 7.00
C MET A 85 6.17 -4.06 8.41
N LEU A 86 5.53 -4.70 9.40
CA LEU A 86 5.92 -4.65 10.80
C LEU A 86 6.22 -6.05 11.29
N THR A 87 7.27 -6.22 12.09
CA THR A 87 7.59 -7.52 12.67
C THR A 87 8.19 -7.39 14.06
N ALA A 88 7.91 -8.40 14.90
CA ALA A 88 8.48 -8.47 16.24
C ALA A 88 9.97 -8.86 16.20
N PHE A 89 10.37 -9.66 15.20
CA PHE A 89 11.73 -10.16 15.06
C PHE A 89 12.33 -9.71 13.74
N GLY A 90 13.51 -9.08 13.80
CA GLY A 90 14.24 -8.70 12.61
C GLY A 90 15.13 -9.85 12.15
N GLN A 91 14.96 -10.32 10.92
CA GLN A 91 15.95 -11.12 10.21
C GLN A 91 16.71 -10.14 9.29
N GLU A 92 18.03 -10.24 9.25
CA GLU A 92 18.85 -9.28 8.51
C GLU A 92 18.49 -9.11 7.04
N ARG A 93 17.99 -10.18 6.40
CA ARG A 93 17.62 -10.16 4.97
C ARG A 93 16.15 -9.81 4.72
N LEU A 94 15.32 -9.80 5.75
CA LEU A 94 13.89 -9.58 5.59
C LEU A 94 13.54 -8.16 5.10
N PRO A 95 14.18 -7.08 5.58
CA PRO A 95 13.86 -5.75 5.07
C PRO A 95 14.07 -5.60 3.57
N VAL A 96 15.18 -6.13 3.04
CA VAL A 96 15.45 -6.10 1.60
C VAL A 96 14.42 -6.91 0.83
N ALA A 97 14.12 -8.13 1.28
CA ALA A 97 13.13 -9.00 0.66
C ALA A 97 11.74 -8.36 0.66
N ALA A 98 11.34 -7.72 1.75
CA ALA A 98 10.05 -7.03 1.85
C ALA A 98 9.95 -5.88 0.84
N LEU A 99 10.98 -5.06 0.73
CA LEU A 99 10.99 -3.95 -0.23
C LEU A 99 11.00 -4.46 -1.67
N GLN A 100 11.75 -5.51 -1.97
CA GLN A 100 11.75 -6.14 -3.30
C GLN A 100 10.40 -6.74 -3.66
N ALA A 101 9.67 -7.26 -2.68
CA ALA A 101 8.34 -7.83 -2.89
C ALA A 101 7.23 -6.77 -2.97
N GLY A 102 7.55 -5.49 -2.80
CA GLY A 102 6.63 -4.39 -3.00
C GLY A 102 6.21 -3.63 -1.74
N ALA A 103 6.72 -3.97 -0.56
CA ALA A 103 6.50 -3.15 0.63
C ALA A 103 7.21 -1.80 0.48
N LEU A 104 6.57 -0.71 0.89
CA LEU A 104 7.15 0.62 0.79
C LEU A 104 8.10 0.93 1.95
N ASP A 105 7.93 0.25 3.08
CA ASP A 105 8.80 0.43 4.24
C ASP A 105 8.71 -0.80 5.15
N TYR A 106 9.59 -0.85 6.13
CA TYR A 106 9.74 -1.97 7.05
C TYR A 106 10.18 -1.46 8.42
N PHE A 107 9.48 -1.88 9.48
CA PHE A 107 9.82 -1.51 10.85
C PHE A 107 9.75 -2.71 11.79
N ARG A 108 10.57 -2.66 12.84
CA ARG A 108 10.41 -3.56 13.98
C ARG A 108 9.37 -2.97 14.93
N LYS A 109 8.46 -3.81 15.41
CA LYS A 109 7.39 -3.39 16.32
C LYS A 109 7.90 -2.74 17.61
N ASP A 110 9.07 -3.17 18.11
CA ASP A 110 9.67 -2.65 19.33
C ASP A 110 10.38 -1.29 19.15
N GLN A 111 10.54 -0.84 17.91
CA GLN A 111 11.25 0.40 17.60
C GLN A 111 10.34 1.51 17.09
N VAL A 112 9.04 1.26 16.93
CA VAL A 112 8.12 2.28 16.42
C VAL A 112 7.59 3.17 17.55
N ASN A 113 7.38 4.44 17.22
CA ASN A 113 6.71 5.42 18.07
C ASN A 113 5.75 6.24 17.23
N SER A 114 4.92 7.06 17.86
CA SER A 114 3.85 7.80 17.17
C SER A 114 4.40 8.73 16.08
N SER A 115 5.51 9.42 16.36
CA SER A 115 6.10 10.34 15.40
C SER A 115 6.68 9.62 14.18
N LEU A 116 7.46 8.57 14.41
CA LEU A 116 8.10 7.80 13.33
C LEU A 116 7.06 7.10 12.48
N LEU A 117 6.14 6.36 13.10
CA LEU A 117 5.14 5.56 12.37
C LEU A 117 4.14 6.44 11.64
N GLY A 118 3.64 7.49 12.28
CA GLY A 118 2.70 8.41 11.65
C GLY A 118 3.26 9.07 10.40
N LYS A 119 4.51 9.52 10.46
CA LYS A 119 5.19 10.12 9.31
C LYS A 119 5.43 9.09 8.20
N ALA A 120 5.86 7.89 8.56
CA ALA A 120 6.12 6.82 7.59
C ALA A 120 4.84 6.44 6.85
N ILE A 121 3.71 6.36 7.55
CA ILE A 121 2.41 6.07 6.95
C ILE A 121 2.02 7.18 5.96
N GLN A 122 2.10 8.44 6.38
CA GLN A 122 1.74 9.57 5.53
C GLN A 122 2.63 9.65 4.29
N GLN A 123 3.93 9.42 4.44
CA GLN A 123 4.88 9.40 3.32
C GLN A 123 4.59 8.25 2.35
N ALA A 124 4.27 7.08 2.87
CA ALA A 124 3.94 5.92 2.04
C ALA A 124 2.67 6.15 1.23
N ILE A 125 1.64 6.72 1.85
CA ILE A 125 0.37 7.06 1.18
C ILE A 125 0.62 8.09 0.07
N GLU A 126 1.37 9.14 0.38
CA GLU A 126 1.69 10.19 -0.60
C GLU A 126 2.50 9.62 -1.77
N LYS A 127 3.50 8.80 -1.50
CA LYS A 127 4.30 8.14 -2.53
C LYS A 127 3.45 7.26 -3.42
N ALA A 128 2.53 6.49 -2.84
CA ALA A 128 1.62 5.63 -3.62
C ALA A 128 0.69 6.45 -4.52
N ARG A 129 0.15 7.56 -4.02
CA ARG A 129 -0.70 8.48 -4.81
C ARG A 129 0.05 9.09 -5.98
N LEU A 130 1.29 9.49 -5.77
CA LEU A 130 2.14 10.05 -6.83
C LEU A 130 2.46 8.99 -7.89
N GLN A 131 2.73 7.76 -7.49
CA GLN A 131 2.99 6.66 -8.42
C GLN A 131 1.75 6.31 -9.25
N GLU A 132 0.57 6.27 -8.64
CA GLU A 132 -0.68 6.03 -9.35
C GLU A 132 -0.99 7.15 -10.36
N SER A 133 -0.80 8.40 -9.95
CA SER A 133 -1.00 9.57 -10.81
C SER A 133 -0.05 9.54 -12.01
N ALA A 134 1.23 9.25 -11.78
CA ALA A 134 2.22 9.15 -12.85
C ALA A 134 1.88 8.02 -13.83
N ALA A 135 1.44 6.87 -13.33
CA ALA A 135 1.03 5.74 -14.15
C ALA A 135 -0.20 6.07 -14.99
N ALA A 136 -1.18 6.76 -14.40
CA ALA A 136 -2.39 7.21 -15.10
C ALA A 136 -2.06 8.21 -16.20
N ASP A 137 -1.17 9.18 -15.92
CA ASP A 137 -0.73 10.18 -16.89
C ASP A 137 0.03 9.52 -18.05
N ALA A 138 0.92 8.57 -17.76
CA ALA A 138 1.65 7.82 -18.78
C ALA A 138 0.71 7.01 -19.68
N ALA A 139 -0.31 6.38 -19.11
CA ALA A 139 -1.30 5.63 -19.86
C ALA A 139 -2.13 6.54 -20.77
N ARG A 140 -2.53 7.72 -20.26
CA ARG A 140 -3.28 8.71 -21.03
C ARG A 140 -2.44 9.25 -22.20
N LEU A 141 -1.16 9.51 -21.96
CA LEU A 141 -0.25 9.98 -23.00
C LEU A 141 -0.13 8.96 -24.12
N ARG A 142 0.06 7.66 -23.78
CA ARG A 142 0.10 6.59 -24.78
C ARG A 142 -1.18 6.52 -25.60
N GLU A 143 -2.33 6.62 -24.95
CA GLU A 143 -3.63 6.63 -25.62
C GLU A 143 -3.76 7.78 -26.63
N LEU A 144 -3.33 8.97 -26.24
CA LEU A 144 -3.32 10.15 -27.10
C LEU A 144 -2.39 9.98 -28.29
N GLU A 145 -1.19 9.43 -28.08
CA GLU A 145 -0.22 9.14 -29.14
C GLU A 145 -0.79 8.15 -30.15
N GLU A 146 -1.46 7.09 -29.69
CA GLU A 146 -2.13 6.11 -30.56
C GLU A 146 -3.25 6.76 -31.36
N THR A 147 -4.03 7.64 -30.75
CA THR A 147 -5.13 8.35 -31.40
C THR A 147 -4.59 9.29 -32.49
N VAL A 148 -3.53 10.03 -32.20
CA VAL A 148 -2.89 10.91 -33.18
C VAL A 148 -2.36 10.10 -34.36
N ALA A 149 -1.67 9.01 -34.10
CA ALA A 149 -1.14 8.11 -35.16
C ALA A 149 -2.26 7.59 -36.06
N ARG A 150 -3.36 7.17 -35.46
CA ARG A 150 -4.54 6.66 -36.22
C ARG A 150 -5.16 7.76 -37.11
N LEU A 151 -5.32 8.98 -36.57
CA LEU A 151 -5.85 10.11 -37.32
C LEU A 151 -4.95 10.50 -38.47
N GLN A 152 -3.63 10.51 -38.26
CA GLN A 152 -2.66 10.79 -39.31
C GLN A 152 -2.74 9.76 -40.45
N GLN A 153 -2.92 8.50 -40.10
CA GLN A 153 -3.09 7.43 -41.09
C GLN A 153 -4.36 7.60 -41.91
N GLN A 154 -5.47 7.96 -41.25
CA GLN A 154 -6.74 8.22 -41.93
C GLN A 154 -6.64 9.40 -42.91
N LEU A 155 -5.94 10.46 -42.52
CA LEU A 155 -5.70 11.61 -43.40
C LEU A 155 -4.91 11.24 -44.62
N LYS A 156 -3.85 10.41 -44.48
CA LYS A 156 -3.06 9.90 -45.61
C LYS A 156 -3.90 9.08 -46.59
N GLU A 157 -4.80 8.23 -46.07
CA GLU A 157 -5.69 7.42 -46.90
C GLU A 157 -6.68 8.29 -47.69
N GLN A 158 -7.21 9.36 -47.08
CA GLN A 158 -8.10 10.30 -47.76
C GLN A 158 -7.38 11.07 -48.87
N GLN A 159 -6.08 11.37 -48.73
CA GLN A 159 -5.32 12.09 -49.72
C GLN A 159 -4.99 11.24 -50.94
N LYS A 160 -5.04 9.92 -50.79
CA LYS A 160 -4.71 8.96 -51.88
C LYS A 160 -5.91 8.66 -52.81
N SER A 161 -7.12 9.03 -52.40
CA SER A 161 -8.32 8.72 -53.22
C SER A 161 -8.70 9.86 -54.18
#